data_5fd2efbb16c7c88557007ace898b1008
#
_entry.id   5fd2efbb16c7c88557007ace898b1008
#
_cell.length_a   1.000
_cell.length_b   1.000
_cell.length_c   1.000
_cell.angle_alpha   90.00
_cell.angle_beta   90.00
_cell.angle_gamma   90.00
#
_symmetry.space_group_name_H-M   'P 1'
#
loop_
_entity.id
_entity.type
_entity.pdbx_description
1 polymer ?
#
loop_
_entity_poly.entity_id
_entity_poly.type
_entity_poly.pdbx_seq_one_letter_code
_entity_poly.pdbx_strand_id
1 'polypeptide(L)'
;MMFIPHIGDRISNGAVIVDLKRSWDTDPDTYLALCLWTEDTQQVEPIRRKVDLYVTWRIYPSEDGLVHARNGHYHDTLSEAVVDFNSRT
;
A
#
# COMPACT_ATOMS: atom_id res chain seq x y z
N MET A 1 4.76 2.88 -21.26
CA MET A 1 4.15 3.92 -20.40
C MET A 1 4.72 3.82 -19.01
N MET A 2 5.11 4.92 -18.44
CA MET A 2 5.67 4.93 -17.10
C MET A 2 4.55 4.86 -16.06
N PHE A 3 4.71 3.97 -15.06
CA PHE A 3 3.78 3.89 -13.94
C PHE A 3 4.07 5.02 -12.95
N ILE A 4 3.09 5.87 -12.71
CA ILE A 4 3.22 6.99 -11.77
C ILE A 4 2.01 6.96 -10.82
N PRO A 5 2.15 6.37 -9.63
CA PRO A 5 1.07 6.41 -8.63
C PRO A 5 1.02 7.79 -7.96
N HIS A 6 -0.14 8.11 -7.37
CA HIS A 6 -0.35 9.39 -6.70
C HIS A 6 -0.98 9.18 -5.33
N ILE A 7 -0.68 10.08 -4.40
CA ILE A 7 -1.37 10.14 -3.11
C ILE A 7 -2.86 10.34 -3.39
N GLY A 8 -3.69 9.55 -2.71
CA GLY A 8 -5.13 9.55 -2.92
C GLY A 8 -5.64 8.47 -3.85
N ASP A 9 -4.74 7.83 -4.62
CA ASP A 9 -5.13 6.72 -5.49
C ASP A 9 -5.57 5.51 -4.67
N ARG A 10 -6.53 4.77 -5.20
CA ARG A 10 -6.99 3.52 -4.61
C ARG A 10 -6.33 2.34 -5.32
N ILE A 11 -5.76 1.43 -4.55
CA ILE A 11 -5.13 0.22 -5.11
C ILE A 11 -6.15 -0.92 -5.19
N SER A 12 -5.74 -2.06 -5.76
CA SER A 12 -6.65 -3.15 -6.14
C SER A 12 -7.46 -3.71 -4.97
N ASN A 13 -6.93 -3.67 -3.75
CA ASN A 13 -7.63 -4.19 -2.56
C ASN A 13 -8.51 -3.15 -1.87
N GLY A 14 -8.63 -1.95 -2.44
CA GLY A 14 -9.45 -0.88 -1.89
C GLY A 14 -8.75 0.09 -0.96
N ALA A 15 -7.49 -0.16 -0.62
CA ALA A 15 -6.73 0.77 0.22
C ALA A 15 -6.39 2.06 -0.54
N VAL A 16 -6.24 3.14 0.20
CA VAL A 16 -5.94 4.47 -0.35
C VAL A 16 -4.51 4.85 0.00
N ILE A 17 -3.75 5.32 -0.97
CA ILE A 17 -2.38 5.79 -0.76
C ILE A 17 -2.40 7.12 -0.02
N VAL A 18 -1.73 7.17 1.13
CA VAL A 18 -1.62 8.39 1.93
C VAL A 18 -0.22 8.97 1.94
N ASP A 19 0.80 8.17 1.61
CA ASP A 19 2.15 8.65 1.38
C ASP A 19 2.87 7.68 0.42
N LEU A 20 3.95 8.14 -0.22
CA LEU A 20 4.51 7.45 -1.35
C LEU A 20 5.98 7.82 -1.53
N LYS A 21 6.82 6.83 -1.83
CA LYS A 21 8.21 7.07 -2.22
C LYS A 21 8.70 5.98 -3.17
N ARG A 22 9.78 6.25 -3.89
CA ARG A 22 10.41 5.24 -4.74
C ARG A 22 10.94 4.11 -3.87
N SER A 23 10.73 2.90 -4.34
CA SER A 23 11.34 1.72 -3.74
C SER A 23 12.72 1.49 -4.36
N TRP A 24 13.69 1.09 -3.54
CA TRP A 24 15.01 0.70 -4.03
C TRP A 24 15.04 -0.77 -4.47
N ASP A 25 13.91 -1.26 -4.94
CA ASP A 25 13.81 -2.58 -5.54
C ASP A 25 14.42 -2.55 -6.96
N THR A 26 14.71 -3.74 -7.48
CA THR A 26 15.25 -3.89 -8.83
C THR A 26 14.25 -3.49 -9.92
N ASP A 27 12.97 -3.51 -9.61
CA ASP A 27 11.92 -3.12 -10.55
C ASP A 27 11.68 -1.60 -10.49
N PRO A 28 11.94 -0.87 -11.59
CA PRO A 28 11.79 0.58 -11.59
C PRO A 28 10.35 1.06 -11.44
N ASP A 29 9.36 0.19 -11.65
CA ASP A 29 7.95 0.53 -11.51
C ASP A 29 7.39 0.23 -10.13
N THR A 30 8.24 -0.19 -9.19
CA THR A 30 7.81 -0.48 -7.82
C THR A 30 8.01 0.74 -6.94
N TYR A 31 6.97 1.06 -6.17
CA TYR A 31 7.00 2.14 -5.18
C TYR A 31 6.68 1.57 -3.81
N LEU A 32 7.13 2.27 -2.78
CA LEU A 32 6.69 1.98 -1.41
C LEU A 32 5.57 2.95 -1.07
N ALA A 33 4.44 2.41 -0.65
CA ALA A 33 3.26 3.20 -0.32
C ALA A 33 2.86 2.97 1.13
N LEU A 34 2.49 4.05 1.80
CA LEU A 34 1.78 4.00 3.08
C LEU A 34 0.30 4.18 2.76
N CYS A 35 -0.51 3.21 3.13
CA CYS A 35 -1.92 3.19 2.76
C CYS A 35 -2.82 3.13 3.98
N LEU A 36 -3.99 3.75 3.86
CA LEU A 36 -5.11 3.54 4.78
C LEU A 36 -6.01 2.47 4.18
N TRP A 37 -6.22 1.39 4.90
CA TRP A 37 -7.08 0.28 4.48
C TRP A 37 -8.25 0.19 5.44
N THR A 38 -9.37 0.74 5.03
CA THR A 38 -10.55 0.86 5.88
C THR A 38 -11.25 -0.49 6.05
N GLU A 39 -11.95 -0.61 7.16
CA GLU A 39 -12.69 -1.83 7.51
C GLU A 39 -13.62 -2.27 6.38
N ASP A 40 -14.32 -1.33 5.77
CA ASP A 40 -15.32 -1.64 4.74
C ASP A 40 -14.71 -2.11 3.41
N THR A 41 -13.41 -1.90 3.20
CA THR A 41 -12.72 -2.37 1.99
C THR A 41 -11.89 -3.63 2.22
N GLN A 42 -11.77 -4.10 3.45
CA GLN A 42 -11.06 -5.32 3.80
C GLN A 42 -11.95 -6.54 3.51
N GLN A 43 -11.85 -7.08 2.31
CA GLN A 43 -12.77 -8.11 1.83
C GLN A 43 -12.19 -9.51 1.78
N VAL A 44 -10.90 -9.68 2.10
CA VAL A 44 -10.23 -10.97 1.94
C VAL A 44 -10.28 -11.77 3.25
N GLU A 45 -10.97 -12.89 3.21
CA GLU A 45 -10.97 -13.85 4.31
C GLU A 45 -9.73 -14.73 4.22
N PRO A 46 -9.12 -15.15 5.34
CA PRO A 46 -9.52 -14.93 6.75
C PRO A 46 -8.86 -13.70 7.40
N ILE A 47 -8.17 -12.89 6.65
CA ILE A 47 -7.39 -11.77 7.21
C ILE A 47 -8.18 -10.48 7.36
N ARG A 48 -9.48 -10.53 7.07
CA ARG A 48 -10.35 -9.38 7.28
C ARG A 48 -10.36 -8.98 8.75
N ARG A 49 -10.08 -7.72 9.02
CA ARG A 49 -10.17 -7.14 10.35
C ARG A 49 -11.37 -6.21 10.43
N LYS A 50 -11.80 -5.92 11.65
CA LYS A 50 -12.95 -5.02 11.89
C LYS A 50 -12.50 -3.66 12.37
N VAL A 51 -11.34 -3.22 11.93
CA VAL A 51 -10.76 -1.91 12.25
C VAL A 51 -9.99 -1.41 11.05
N ASP A 52 -9.84 -0.11 10.95
CA ASP A 52 -8.97 0.49 9.94
C ASP A 52 -7.52 0.13 10.25
N LEU A 53 -6.76 -0.12 9.19
CA LEU A 53 -5.35 -0.44 9.27
C LEU A 53 -4.54 0.54 8.45
N TYR A 54 -3.34 0.82 8.93
CA TYR A 54 -2.32 1.53 8.16
C TYR A 54 -1.28 0.52 7.74
N VAL A 55 -1.04 0.42 6.44
CA VAL A 55 -0.19 -0.64 5.88
C VAL A 55 0.85 -0.03 4.98
N THR A 56 2.09 -0.49 5.10
CA THR A 56 3.11 -0.16 4.13
C THR A 56 3.27 -1.32 3.17
N TRP A 57 3.12 -1.05 1.87
CA TRP A 57 3.24 -2.05 0.81
C TRP A 57 4.21 -1.60 -0.27
N ARG A 58 4.84 -2.57 -0.91
CA ARG A 58 5.41 -2.34 -2.24
C ARG A 58 4.28 -2.46 -3.23
N ILE A 59 4.08 -1.43 -4.04
CA ILE A 59 3.01 -1.39 -5.04
C ILE A 59 3.60 -1.39 -6.45
N TYR A 60 2.90 -2.00 -7.37
CA TYR A 60 3.37 -2.17 -8.74
C TYR A 60 2.18 -2.27 -9.70
N PRO A 61 2.38 -1.87 -10.98
CA PRO A 61 1.32 -2.02 -11.97
C PRO A 61 1.22 -3.49 -12.41
N SER A 62 0.03 -3.88 -12.81
CA SER A 62 -0.23 -5.23 -13.32
C SER A 62 -0.87 -5.17 -14.70
N GLU A 63 -0.81 -6.29 -15.42
CA GLU A 63 -1.38 -6.40 -16.76
C GLU A 63 -2.89 -6.22 -16.79
N ASP A 64 -3.58 -6.41 -15.66
CA ASP A 64 -5.02 -6.20 -15.55
C ASP A 64 -5.40 -4.71 -15.46
N GLY A 65 -4.42 -3.80 -15.50
CA GLY A 65 -4.65 -2.36 -15.38
C GLY A 65 -4.80 -1.87 -13.96
N LEU A 66 -4.64 -2.74 -12.98
CA LEU A 66 -4.77 -2.40 -11.56
C LEU A 66 -3.39 -2.26 -10.92
N VAL A 67 -3.36 -1.57 -9.77
CA VAL A 67 -2.16 -1.47 -8.94
C VAL A 67 -2.27 -2.51 -7.83
N HIS A 68 -1.32 -3.42 -7.78
CA HIS A 68 -1.27 -4.49 -6.78
C HIS A 68 -0.23 -4.19 -5.72
N ALA A 69 -0.31 -4.91 -4.61
CA ALA A 69 0.55 -4.70 -3.45
C ALA A 69 1.16 -6.02 -2.98
N ARG A 70 2.37 -5.93 -2.44
CA ARG A 70 3.08 -7.08 -1.85
C ARG A 70 3.91 -6.62 -0.66
N ASN A 71 4.36 -7.57 0.14
CA ASN A 71 5.28 -7.32 1.28
C ASN A 71 4.70 -6.31 2.27
N GLY A 72 3.45 -6.53 2.67
CA GLY A 72 2.74 -5.62 3.56
C GLY A 72 3.20 -5.73 5.01
N HIS A 73 3.34 -4.58 5.66
CA HIS A 73 3.50 -4.46 7.09
C HIS A 73 2.28 -3.74 7.65
N TYR A 74 1.55 -4.40 8.53
CA TYR A 74 0.23 -3.95 9.00
C TYR A 74 0.36 -3.31 10.37
N HIS A 75 -0.23 -2.12 10.53
CA HIS A 75 -0.13 -1.34 11.76
C HIS A 75 -1.50 -0.85 12.19
N ASP A 76 -1.75 -0.83 13.49
CA ASP A 76 -3.01 -0.35 14.05
C ASP A 76 -3.05 1.19 14.14
N THR A 77 -1.91 1.85 14.10
CA THR A 77 -1.83 3.31 14.22
C THR A 77 -1.02 3.90 13.09
N LEU A 78 -1.36 5.14 12.75
CA LEU A 78 -0.62 5.88 11.73
C LEU A 78 0.84 6.12 12.17
N SER A 79 1.06 6.42 13.44
CA SER A 79 2.42 6.71 13.93
C SER A 79 3.36 5.50 13.77
N GLU A 80 2.87 4.30 14.06
CA GLU A 80 3.66 3.08 13.85
C GLU A 80 3.97 2.87 12.37
N ALA A 81 2.97 3.09 11.52
CA ALA A 81 3.12 2.91 10.08
C ALA A 81 4.10 3.92 9.48
N VAL A 82 4.09 5.15 9.97
CA VAL A 82 5.04 6.19 9.51
C VAL A 82 6.48 5.81 9.88
N VAL A 83 6.72 5.30 11.08
CA VAL A 83 8.05 4.82 11.48
C VAL A 83 8.52 3.71 10.55
N ASP A 84 7.66 2.75 10.27
CA ASP A 84 7.98 1.66 9.36
C ASP A 84 8.23 2.17 7.94
N PHE A 85 7.36 3.04 7.44
CA PHE A 85 7.50 3.63 6.11
C PHE A 85 8.84 4.34 5.94
N ASN A 86 9.24 5.12 6.95
CA ASN A 86 10.52 5.84 6.91
C ASN A 86 11.73 4.90 7.00
N SER A 87 11.55 3.72 7.58
CA SER A 87 12.63 2.73 7.73
C SER A 87 12.80 1.82 6.51
N ARG A 88 11.76 1.66 5.71
CA ARG A 88 11.80 0.81 4.51
C ARG A 88 12.41 1.55 3.33
N THR A 89 13.06 0.81 2.47
CA THR A 89 13.64 1.34 1.23
C THR A 89 13.10 0.66 0.00
#